data_7ed0141aa96beca41b2fdbda31fc1fea
#
_entry.id   7ed0141aa96beca41b2fdbda31fc1fea
#
_cell.length_a   1.000
_cell.length_b   1.000
_cell.length_c   1.000
_cell.angle_alpha   90.00
_cell.angle_beta   90.00
_cell.angle_gamma   90.00
#
_symmetry.space_group_name_H-M   'P 1'
#
loop_
_entity.id
_entity.type
_entity.pdbx_description
1 polymer ?
#
loop_
_entity_poly.entity_id
_entity_poly.type
_entity_poly.pdbx_seq_one_letter_code
_entity_poly.pdbx_strand_id
1 'polypeptide(L)'
;MFIDLALIYYVSVNPADWDDCIGQLLTELTGVGRLVCFIDTYRKTPCTFYFLIYSITNILYLIINLTSRIVSVGYGIDLTRTSIIWCKTRQYFLIILSLISFTCSWLSSVDQYFVTSRHANLRRMSNIKWTHRIVFLLILVSCLHGIPCLIIFNISSITNQCINSNIIYAIYSPIYSLTFTCFGPSLIMILFGYLTIRNIHLTRVLVQQHIDRQLIKMTLFQVILIAVFVTPYSINVVYILITNGMIKDTNRLIIENSIFTILTLLTYVYYSGSCYIFLISSSRFRRTVKEKIFNWRKPNQINPIQQPTI
;
A
#
# COMPACT_ATOMS: atom_id res chain seq x y z
N MET A 1 -11.50 7.02 6.09
CA MET A 1 -10.36 7.11 7.02
C MET A 1 -10.80 7.08 8.49
N PHE A 2 -11.54 8.07 9.03
CA PHE A 2 -12.08 7.98 10.40
C PHE A 2 -13.08 6.84 10.56
N ILE A 3 -13.89 6.57 9.56
CA ILE A 3 -14.84 5.46 9.51
C ILE A 3 -14.07 4.13 9.53
N ASP A 4 -12.95 4.00 8.79
CA ASP A 4 -12.14 2.78 8.75
C ASP A 4 -11.43 2.52 10.08
N LEU A 5 -10.94 3.56 10.77
CA LEU A 5 -10.38 3.45 12.11
C LEU A 5 -11.45 3.09 13.16
N ALA A 6 -12.63 3.72 13.07
CA ALA A 6 -13.77 3.38 13.91
C ALA A 6 -14.26 1.96 13.61
N LEU A 7 -14.26 1.55 12.34
CA LEU A 7 -14.61 0.20 11.90
C LEU A 7 -13.59 -0.84 12.44
N ILE A 8 -12.29 -0.56 12.33
CA ILE A 8 -11.22 -1.43 12.88
C ILE A 8 -11.31 -1.52 14.40
N TYR A 9 -11.61 -0.41 15.08
CA TYR A 9 -11.83 -0.38 16.52
C TYR A 9 -13.12 -1.10 16.93
N TYR A 10 -14.22 -0.85 16.22
CA TYR A 10 -15.52 -1.47 16.45
C TYR A 10 -15.47 -2.98 16.20
N VAL A 11 -14.80 -3.41 15.15
CA VAL A 11 -14.55 -4.81 14.80
C VAL A 11 -13.70 -5.51 15.86
N SER A 12 -12.75 -4.84 16.51
CA SER A 12 -11.99 -5.44 17.62
C SER A 12 -12.77 -5.60 18.90
N VAL A 13 -13.93 -4.94 19.03
CA VAL A 13 -14.74 -4.90 20.27
C VAL A 13 -16.06 -5.67 20.15
N ASN A 14 -16.63 -5.82 18.95
CA ASN A 14 -17.97 -6.39 18.78
C ASN A 14 -18.03 -7.47 17.66
N PRO A 15 -17.96 -8.76 18.00
CA PRO A 15 -17.91 -9.86 17.03
C PRO A 15 -19.17 -10.06 16.19
N ALA A 16 -20.33 -9.53 16.60
CA ALA A 16 -21.60 -9.81 15.95
C ALA A 16 -21.80 -9.14 14.58
N ASP A 17 -21.06 -8.03 14.30
CA ASP A 17 -21.22 -7.24 13.07
C ASP A 17 -20.07 -7.44 12.07
N TRP A 18 -19.31 -8.50 12.22
CA TRP A 18 -18.06 -8.75 11.49
C TRP A 18 -18.29 -9.05 10.01
N ASP A 19 -19.31 -9.84 9.67
CA ASP A 19 -19.56 -10.28 8.30
C ASP A 19 -19.96 -9.10 7.41
N ASP A 20 -20.78 -8.18 7.91
CA ASP A 20 -21.17 -6.95 7.20
C ASP A 20 -19.98 -6.00 7.01
N CYS A 21 -19.13 -5.89 8.02
CA CYS A 21 -17.97 -5.02 8.01
C CYS A 21 -16.91 -5.49 7.02
N ILE A 22 -16.61 -6.80 6.99
CA ILE A 22 -15.70 -7.41 6.03
C ILE A 22 -16.28 -7.29 4.62
N GLY A 23 -17.56 -7.56 4.45
CA GLY A 23 -18.24 -7.44 3.16
C GLY A 23 -18.16 -6.01 2.61
N GLN A 24 -18.41 -5.00 3.42
CA GLN A 24 -18.30 -3.59 3.02
C GLN A 24 -16.85 -3.21 2.69
N LEU A 25 -15.87 -3.56 3.53
CA LEU A 25 -14.46 -3.24 3.32
C LEU A 25 -13.93 -3.91 2.05
N LEU A 26 -14.23 -5.18 1.81
CA LEU A 26 -13.85 -5.90 0.60
C LEU A 26 -14.54 -5.32 -0.64
N THR A 27 -15.79 -4.91 -0.53
CA THR A 27 -16.54 -4.31 -1.64
C THR A 27 -15.99 -2.94 -2.00
N GLU A 28 -15.66 -2.10 -1.03
CA GLU A 28 -15.02 -0.80 -1.27
C GLU A 28 -13.62 -0.96 -1.86
N LEU A 29 -12.78 -1.81 -1.28
CA LEU A 29 -11.42 -2.05 -1.77
C LEU A 29 -11.39 -2.64 -3.18
N THR A 30 -12.22 -3.63 -3.46
CA THR A 30 -12.32 -4.24 -4.81
C THR A 30 -12.98 -3.31 -5.81
N GLY A 31 -13.92 -2.47 -5.38
CA GLY A 31 -14.56 -1.44 -6.21
C GLY A 31 -13.55 -0.40 -6.68
N VAL A 32 -12.73 0.14 -5.78
CA VAL A 32 -11.66 1.10 -6.11
C VAL A 32 -10.59 0.46 -7.01
N GLY A 33 -10.16 -0.77 -6.71
CA GLY A 33 -9.19 -1.50 -7.52
C GLY A 33 -9.68 -1.74 -8.96
N ARG A 34 -10.93 -2.18 -9.14
CA ARG A 34 -11.55 -2.31 -10.46
C ARG A 34 -11.65 -0.97 -11.19
N LEU A 35 -12.01 0.09 -10.50
CA LEU A 35 -12.13 1.44 -11.08
C LEU A 35 -10.79 1.95 -11.58
N VAL A 36 -9.71 1.75 -10.83
CA VAL A 36 -8.35 2.14 -11.22
C VAL A 36 -7.88 1.30 -12.42
N CYS A 37 -8.17 0.00 -12.47
CA CYS A 37 -7.81 -0.86 -13.60
C CYS A 37 -8.55 -0.51 -14.90
N PHE A 38 -9.80 0.00 -14.82
CA PHE A 38 -10.63 0.29 -16.01
C PHE A 38 -10.35 1.64 -16.67
N ILE A 39 -9.54 2.51 -16.07
CA ILE A 39 -9.27 3.82 -16.66
C ILE A 39 -8.07 3.73 -17.60
N ASP A 40 -8.32 3.53 -18.89
CA ASP A 40 -7.31 3.43 -19.95
C ASP A 40 -6.29 4.59 -19.97
N THR A 41 -6.72 5.78 -19.53
CA THR A 41 -5.85 6.96 -19.46
C THR A 41 -4.72 6.78 -18.44
N TYR A 42 -4.97 6.07 -17.34
CA TYR A 42 -3.96 5.83 -16.30
C TYR A 42 -2.92 4.76 -16.67
N ARG A 43 -3.21 3.95 -17.67
CA ARG A 43 -2.26 2.93 -18.16
C ARG A 43 -1.25 3.48 -19.18
N LYS A 44 -1.45 4.72 -19.67
CA LYS A 44 -0.66 5.32 -20.74
C LYS A 44 0.52 6.15 -20.26
N THR A 45 0.50 6.61 -19.01
CA THR A 45 1.59 7.41 -18.47
C THR A 45 2.37 6.64 -17.39
N PRO A 46 3.72 6.70 -17.39
CA PRO A 46 4.56 5.94 -16.48
C PRO A 46 4.21 6.15 -15.01
N CYS A 47 4.12 7.40 -14.58
CA CYS A 47 3.81 7.76 -13.20
C CYS A 47 2.49 7.15 -12.73
N THR A 48 1.43 7.25 -13.53
CA THR A 48 0.11 6.70 -13.17
C THR A 48 0.09 5.17 -13.18
N PHE A 49 0.94 4.55 -14.00
CA PHE A 49 1.11 3.09 -13.99
C PHE A 49 1.76 2.62 -12.68
N TYR A 50 2.79 3.32 -12.17
CA TYR A 50 3.35 3.02 -10.85
C TYR A 50 2.31 3.15 -9.74
N PHE A 51 1.47 4.19 -9.77
CA PHE A 51 0.38 4.35 -8.81
C PHE A 51 -0.68 3.24 -8.91
N LEU A 52 -0.96 2.74 -10.11
CA LEU A 52 -1.87 1.62 -10.31
C LEU A 52 -1.34 0.36 -9.61
N ILE A 53 -0.08 0.00 -9.86
CA ILE A 53 0.56 -1.17 -9.23
C ILE A 53 0.61 -0.98 -7.69
N TYR A 54 0.99 0.21 -7.23
CA TYR A 54 0.97 0.60 -5.82
C TYR A 54 -0.41 0.36 -5.17
N SER A 55 -1.49 0.80 -5.82
CA SER A 55 -2.85 0.61 -5.28
C SER A 55 -3.26 -0.86 -5.25
N ILE A 56 -2.96 -1.62 -6.30
CA ILE A 56 -3.27 -3.05 -6.36
C ILE A 56 -2.53 -3.81 -5.25
N THR A 57 -1.24 -3.55 -5.08
CA THR A 57 -0.43 -4.21 -4.05
C THR A 57 -0.88 -3.87 -2.64
N ASN A 58 -1.31 -2.63 -2.39
CA ASN A 58 -1.87 -2.23 -1.09
C ASN A 58 -3.20 -2.92 -0.78
N ILE A 59 -4.07 -3.06 -1.76
CA ILE A 59 -5.34 -3.79 -1.62
C ILE A 59 -5.05 -5.26 -1.27
N LEU A 60 -4.14 -5.91 -2.01
CA LEU A 60 -3.75 -7.30 -1.74
C LEU A 60 -3.11 -7.45 -0.35
N TYR A 61 -2.26 -6.50 0.05
CA TYR A 61 -1.67 -6.48 1.40
C TYR A 61 -2.75 -6.42 2.48
N LEU A 62 -3.74 -5.53 2.33
CA LEU A 62 -4.86 -5.41 3.28
C LEU A 62 -5.70 -6.69 3.32
N ILE A 63 -6.05 -7.25 2.17
CA ILE A 63 -6.84 -8.49 2.10
C ILE A 63 -6.13 -9.61 2.88
N ILE A 64 -4.85 -9.82 2.64
CA ILE A 64 -4.10 -10.93 3.28
C ILE A 64 -3.90 -10.65 4.77
N ASN A 65 -3.46 -9.45 5.13
CA ASN A 65 -3.03 -9.15 6.50
C ASN A 65 -4.22 -8.86 7.42
N LEU A 66 -5.14 -8.00 6.99
CA LEU A 66 -6.30 -7.60 7.79
C LEU A 66 -7.28 -8.75 7.96
N THR A 67 -7.61 -9.50 6.88
CA THR A 67 -8.50 -10.66 6.97
C THR A 67 -7.93 -11.73 7.91
N SER A 68 -6.62 -12.03 7.79
CA SER A 68 -5.95 -12.96 8.68
C SER A 68 -6.05 -12.53 10.15
N ARG A 69 -5.91 -11.22 10.43
CA ARG A 69 -6.01 -10.68 11.79
C ARG A 69 -7.44 -10.69 12.31
N ILE A 70 -8.40 -10.37 11.46
CA ILE A 70 -9.82 -10.43 11.79
C ILE A 70 -10.21 -11.86 12.19
N VAL A 71 -9.86 -12.85 11.39
CA VAL A 71 -10.15 -14.27 11.68
C VAL A 71 -9.50 -14.71 13.00
N SER A 72 -8.25 -14.30 13.23
CA SER A 72 -7.51 -14.65 14.45
C SER A 72 -8.13 -14.03 15.72
N VAL A 73 -8.47 -12.73 15.69
CA VAL A 73 -8.97 -12.02 16.86
C VAL A 73 -10.46 -12.24 17.08
N GLY A 74 -11.27 -12.27 15.98
CA GLY A 74 -12.71 -12.35 16.09
C GLY A 74 -13.27 -13.74 16.28
N TYR A 75 -12.79 -14.67 15.49
CA TYR A 75 -13.25 -16.06 15.57
C TYR A 75 -12.37 -16.93 16.47
N GLY A 76 -11.29 -16.38 17.03
CA GLY A 76 -10.34 -17.15 17.87
C GLY A 76 -9.55 -18.19 17.08
N ILE A 77 -9.69 -18.23 15.74
CA ILE A 77 -9.02 -19.20 14.87
C ILE A 77 -7.76 -18.57 14.28
N ASP A 78 -6.64 -18.77 14.95
CA ASP A 78 -5.36 -18.25 14.45
C ASP A 78 -4.69 -19.25 13.51
N LEU A 79 -4.97 -19.11 12.21
CA LEU A 79 -4.36 -19.93 11.16
C LEU A 79 -2.83 -19.80 11.13
N THR A 80 -2.26 -18.72 11.65
CA THR A 80 -0.79 -18.58 11.72
C THR A 80 -0.16 -19.45 12.80
N ARG A 81 -0.96 -19.94 13.76
CA ARG A 81 -0.54 -20.87 14.81
C ARG A 81 -0.83 -22.33 14.51
N THR A 82 -1.84 -22.58 13.64
CA THR A 82 -2.29 -23.94 13.32
C THR A 82 -1.71 -24.47 12.02
N SER A 83 -1.46 -23.60 11.03
CA SER A 83 -0.98 -24.01 9.71
C SER A 83 0.40 -23.41 9.41
N ILE A 84 1.40 -24.29 9.29
CA ILE A 84 2.77 -23.92 8.92
C ILE A 84 2.83 -23.31 7.49
N ILE A 85 1.99 -23.81 6.59
CA ILE A 85 1.90 -23.30 5.23
C ILE A 85 1.40 -21.84 5.26
N TRP A 86 0.34 -21.58 6.03
CA TRP A 86 -0.20 -20.22 6.17
C TRP A 86 0.78 -19.28 6.85
N CYS A 87 1.47 -19.72 7.91
CA CYS A 87 2.54 -18.96 8.55
C CYS A 87 3.58 -18.48 7.54
N LYS A 88 4.13 -19.38 6.73
CA LYS A 88 5.17 -19.09 5.74
C LYS A 88 4.66 -18.23 4.58
N THR A 89 3.55 -18.60 3.96
CA THR A 89 3.03 -17.93 2.78
C THR A 89 2.52 -16.52 3.11
N ARG A 90 1.90 -16.32 4.28
CA ARG A 90 1.49 -15.01 4.73
C ARG A 90 2.68 -14.05 4.87
N GLN A 91 3.77 -14.44 5.53
CA GLN A 91 4.97 -13.61 5.68
C GLN A 91 5.63 -13.32 4.33
N TYR A 92 5.68 -14.30 3.45
CA TYR A 92 6.18 -14.15 2.08
C TYR A 92 5.41 -13.06 1.32
N PHE A 93 4.09 -13.15 1.29
CA PHE A 93 3.27 -12.15 0.59
C PHE A 93 3.34 -10.77 1.22
N LEU A 94 3.37 -10.65 2.54
CA LEU A 94 3.47 -9.34 3.21
C LEU A 94 4.76 -8.61 2.85
N ILE A 95 5.90 -9.33 2.80
CA ILE A 95 7.19 -8.73 2.44
C ILE A 95 7.22 -8.32 0.96
N ILE A 96 6.75 -9.18 0.05
CA ILE A 96 6.74 -8.88 -1.39
C ILE A 96 5.84 -7.69 -1.69
N LEU A 97 4.61 -7.71 -1.19
CA LEU A 97 3.62 -6.68 -1.46
C LEU A 97 4.05 -5.32 -0.89
N SER A 98 4.62 -5.31 0.33
CA SER A 98 5.16 -4.07 0.90
C SER A 98 6.34 -3.54 0.09
N LEU A 99 7.28 -4.39 -0.32
CA LEU A 99 8.44 -3.98 -1.13
C LEU A 99 8.01 -3.39 -2.47
N ILE A 100 7.09 -4.05 -3.19
CA ILE A 100 6.55 -3.53 -4.46
C ILE A 100 5.83 -2.20 -4.22
N SER A 101 5.00 -2.11 -3.18
CA SER A 101 4.25 -0.90 -2.85
C SER A 101 5.18 0.29 -2.61
N PHE A 102 6.11 0.20 -1.66
CA PHE A 102 7.03 1.30 -1.36
C PHE A 102 7.92 1.66 -2.55
N THR A 103 8.38 0.66 -3.31
CA THR A 103 9.22 0.90 -4.51
C THR A 103 8.43 1.61 -5.61
N CYS A 104 7.20 1.21 -5.89
CA CYS A 104 6.35 1.92 -6.85
C CYS A 104 6.04 3.35 -6.41
N SER A 105 5.89 3.60 -5.12
CA SER A 105 5.64 4.92 -4.57
C SER A 105 6.79 5.90 -4.87
N TRP A 106 8.04 5.54 -4.55
CA TRP A 106 9.17 6.43 -4.84
C TRP A 106 9.54 6.47 -6.34
N LEU A 107 9.36 5.38 -7.10
CA LEU A 107 9.56 5.38 -8.55
C LEU A 107 8.61 6.36 -9.25
N SER A 108 7.36 6.48 -8.77
CA SER A 108 6.43 7.46 -9.32
C SER A 108 6.91 8.90 -9.10
N SER A 109 7.56 9.19 -7.97
CA SER A 109 8.14 10.51 -7.66
C SER A 109 9.34 10.83 -8.56
N VAL A 110 10.19 9.84 -8.82
CA VAL A 110 11.32 9.96 -9.75
C VAL A 110 10.83 10.21 -11.18
N ASP A 111 9.81 9.48 -11.62
CA ASP A 111 9.23 9.67 -12.95
C ASP A 111 8.60 11.07 -13.11
N GLN A 112 7.92 11.59 -12.08
CA GLN A 112 7.42 12.97 -12.07
C GLN A 112 8.55 14.00 -12.29
N TYR A 113 9.69 13.79 -11.64
CA TYR A 113 10.86 14.64 -11.85
C TYR A 113 11.36 14.56 -13.30
N PHE A 114 11.42 13.35 -13.90
CA PHE A 114 11.84 13.21 -15.29
C PHE A 114 10.91 13.92 -16.27
N VAL A 115 9.60 13.76 -16.11
CA VAL A 115 8.60 14.42 -16.96
C VAL A 115 8.68 15.94 -16.88
N THR A 116 8.92 16.49 -15.69
CA THR A 116 8.98 17.94 -15.45
C THR A 116 10.34 18.55 -15.74
N SER A 117 11.36 17.72 -16.02
CA SER A 117 12.73 18.18 -16.26
C SER A 117 12.83 19.03 -17.53
N ARG A 118 13.71 20.04 -17.48
CA ARG A 118 14.08 20.87 -18.64
C ARG A 118 14.93 20.14 -19.67
N HIS A 119 15.70 19.15 -19.21
CA HIS A 119 16.60 18.39 -20.09
C HIS A 119 15.81 17.35 -20.90
N ALA A 120 15.87 17.47 -22.24
CA ALA A 120 15.18 16.57 -23.16
C ALA A 120 15.56 15.08 -22.94
N ASN A 121 16.81 14.82 -22.57
CA ASN A 121 17.30 13.46 -22.32
C ASN A 121 16.61 12.82 -21.11
N LEU A 122 16.39 13.58 -20.02
CA LEU A 122 15.68 13.09 -18.84
C LEU A 122 14.19 12.82 -19.15
N ARG A 123 13.53 13.69 -19.93
CA ARG A 123 12.15 13.47 -20.35
C ARG A 123 11.98 12.21 -21.21
N ARG A 124 13.00 11.85 -22.02
CA ARG A 124 12.98 10.60 -22.80
C ARG A 124 13.07 9.34 -21.92
N MET A 125 13.60 9.44 -20.70
CA MET A 125 13.65 8.32 -19.76
C MET A 125 12.26 7.96 -19.21
N SER A 126 11.34 8.92 -19.12
CA SER A 126 9.94 8.66 -18.77
C SER A 126 9.21 8.05 -19.98
N ASN A 127 9.31 6.73 -20.11
CA ASN A 127 8.69 5.97 -21.21
C ASN A 127 7.97 4.74 -20.67
N ILE A 128 6.72 4.57 -21.06
CA ILE A 128 5.85 3.48 -20.59
C ILE A 128 6.43 2.08 -20.85
N LYS A 129 7.16 1.89 -21.95
CA LYS A 129 7.81 0.60 -22.26
C LYS A 129 8.89 0.24 -21.24
N TRP A 130 9.69 1.23 -20.82
CA TRP A 130 10.66 1.07 -19.76
C TRP A 130 10.00 0.82 -18.40
N THR A 131 8.92 1.53 -18.10
CA THR A 131 8.14 1.35 -16.87
C THR A 131 7.63 -0.07 -16.72
N HIS A 132 7.07 -0.67 -17.78
CA HIS A 132 6.63 -2.06 -17.73
C HIS A 132 7.79 -3.03 -17.42
N ARG A 133 8.97 -2.81 -18.04
CA ARG A 133 10.16 -3.62 -17.77
C ARG A 133 10.65 -3.47 -16.33
N ILE A 134 10.68 -2.23 -15.81
CA ILE A 134 11.08 -1.94 -14.43
C ILE A 134 10.13 -2.60 -13.44
N VAL A 135 8.82 -2.50 -13.65
CA VAL A 135 7.82 -3.13 -12.77
C VAL A 135 7.92 -4.65 -12.83
N PHE A 136 8.09 -5.23 -14.01
CA PHE A 136 8.30 -6.68 -14.14
C PHE A 136 9.54 -7.14 -13.37
N LEU A 137 10.67 -6.45 -13.55
CA LEU A 137 11.92 -6.73 -12.82
C LEU A 137 11.74 -6.55 -11.32
N LEU A 138 11.04 -5.48 -10.89
CA LEU A 138 10.71 -5.23 -9.49
C LEU A 138 9.93 -6.40 -8.87
N ILE A 139 8.91 -6.89 -9.56
CA ILE A 139 8.12 -8.04 -9.10
C ILE A 139 9.02 -9.27 -8.97
N LEU A 140 9.83 -9.55 -9.98
CA LEU A 140 10.76 -10.70 -9.97
C LEU A 140 11.73 -10.61 -8.77
N VAL A 141 12.41 -9.47 -8.60
CA VAL A 141 13.35 -9.24 -7.50
C VAL A 141 12.64 -9.33 -6.14
N SER A 142 11.43 -8.80 -6.02
CA SER A 142 10.64 -8.89 -4.78
C SER A 142 10.26 -10.33 -4.46
N CYS A 143 9.88 -11.14 -5.44
CA CYS A 143 9.60 -12.56 -5.26
C CYS A 143 10.85 -13.34 -4.78
N LEU A 144 12.01 -13.07 -5.41
CA LEU A 144 13.27 -13.69 -4.99
C LEU A 144 13.66 -13.26 -3.57
N HIS A 145 13.49 -11.97 -3.24
CA HIS A 145 13.76 -11.42 -1.89
C HIS A 145 12.89 -12.08 -0.81
N GLY A 146 11.66 -12.47 -1.14
CA GLY A 146 10.75 -13.12 -0.21
C GLY A 146 11.07 -14.60 0.08
N ILE A 147 11.83 -15.30 -0.78
CA ILE A 147 12.10 -16.75 -0.65
C ILE A 147 12.62 -17.15 0.74
N PRO A 148 13.55 -16.42 1.38
CA PRO A 148 14.01 -16.75 2.72
C PRO A 148 12.88 -16.90 3.75
N CYS A 149 11.77 -16.16 3.60
CA CYS A 149 10.63 -16.27 4.51
C CYS A 149 9.98 -17.65 4.48
N LEU A 150 9.91 -18.28 3.30
CA LEU A 150 9.35 -19.63 3.14
C LEU A 150 10.21 -20.71 3.81
N ILE A 151 11.50 -20.43 4.03
CA ILE A 151 12.44 -21.36 4.64
C ILE A 151 12.52 -21.13 6.15
N ILE A 152 12.66 -19.85 6.56
CA ILE A 152 13.08 -19.47 7.91
C ILE A 152 11.91 -19.43 8.90
N PHE A 153 10.70 -19.06 8.44
CA PHE A 153 9.56 -19.00 9.34
C PHE A 153 9.00 -20.37 9.69
N ASN A 154 8.76 -20.60 10.99
CA ASN A 154 8.19 -21.85 11.51
C ASN A 154 7.29 -21.55 12.71
N ILE A 155 6.43 -22.52 13.04
CA ILE A 155 5.63 -22.46 14.28
C ILE A 155 6.49 -23.00 15.42
N SER A 156 6.72 -22.15 16.43
CA SER A 156 7.46 -22.56 17.63
C SER A 156 6.66 -23.58 18.44
N SER A 157 7.31 -24.67 18.83
CA SER A 157 6.70 -25.69 19.69
C SER A 157 6.43 -25.21 21.12
N ILE A 158 7.11 -24.13 21.56
CA ILE A 158 6.99 -23.60 22.93
C ILE A 158 5.85 -22.58 23.02
N THR A 159 5.81 -21.65 22.05
CA THR A 159 4.86 -20.50 22.10
C THR A 159 3.65 -20.68 21.17
N ASN A 160 3.67 -21.70 20.30
CA ASN A 160 2.69 -21.91 19.24
C ASN A 160 2.48 -20.64 18.37
N GLN A 161 3.56 -19.88 18.16
CA GLN A 161 3.53 -18.67 17.34
C GLN A 161 4.39 -18.84 16.11
N CYS A 162 3.98 -18.18 15.01
CA CYS A 162 4.73 -18.08 13.78
C CYS A 162 5.92 -17.13 14.00
N ILE A 163 7.11 -17.69 14.19
CA ILE A 163 8.34 -16.91 14.45
C ILE A 163 9.42 -17.31 13.45
N ASN A 164 10.40 -16.42 13.26
CA ASN A 164 11.60 -16.79 12.54
C ASN A 164 12.57 -17.53 13.49
N SER A 165 13.18 -18.58 12.98
CA SER A 165 14.15 -19.38 13.73
C SER A 165 15.61 -18.95 13.53
N ASN A 166 15.88 -18.00 12.63
CA ASN A 166 17.22 -17.56 12.25
C ASN A 166 17.58 -16.21 12.86
N ILE A 167 18.63 -16.17 13.69
CA ILE A 167 19.10 -14.96 14.37
C ILE A 167 19.54 -13.86 13.39
N ILE A 168 20.15 -14.24 12.26
CA ILE A 168 20.61 -13.29 11.24
C ILE A 168 19.40 -12.58 10.63
N TYR A 169 18.36 -13.33 10.33
CA TYR A 169 17.12 -12.77 9.78
C TYR A 169 16.37 -11.92 10.82
N ALA A 170 16.42 -12.26 12.10
CA ALA A 170 15.85 -11.48 13.19
C ALA A 170 16.50 -10.08 13.31
N ILE A 171 17.78 -9.96 13.01
CA ILE A 171 18.50 -8.67 12.96
C ILE A 171 18.27 -7.96 11.64
N TYR A 172 18.29 -8.70 10.53
CA TYR A 172 18.10 -8.13 9.18
C TYR A 172 16.72 -7.49 8.98
N SER A 173 15.65 -8.15 9.39
CA SER A 173 14.27 -7.73 9.12
C SER A 173 13.92 -6.33 9.68
N PRO A 174 14.23 -5.97 10.95
CA PRO A 174 14.02 -4.62 11.48
C PRO A 174 14.84 -3.54 10.76
N ILE A 175 16.11 -3.83 10.46
CA ILE A 175 16.99 -2.88 9.75
C ILE A 175 16.48 -2.66 8.33
N TYR A 176 16.09 -3.73 7.65
CA TYR A 176 15.47 -3.66 6.33
C TYR A 176 14.16 -2.85 6.36
N SER A 177 13.29 -3.10 7.33
CA SER A 177 12.04 -2.34 7.49
C SER A 177 12.33 -0.85 7.68
N LEU A 178 13.23 -0.48 8.57
CA LEU A 178 13.57 0.92 8.83
C LEU A 178 14.19 1.61 7.61
N THR A 179 15.10 0.94 6.90
CA THR A 179 15.82 1.54 5.77
C THR A 179 15.02 1.55 4.48
N PHE A 180 14.44 0.40 4.09
CA PHE A 180 13.81 0.23 2.77
C PHE A 180 12.30 0.50 2.75
N THR A 181 11.60 0.43 3.89
CA THR A 181 10.17 0.74 3.92
C THR A 181 9.86 2.12 4.50
N CYS A 182 10.77 2.71 5.27
CA CYS A 182 10.55 3.99 5.94
C CYS A 182 11.48 5.10 5.42
N PHE A 183 12.77 5.09 5.78
CA PHE A 183 13.67 6.21 5.48
C PHE A 183 14.00 6.34 4.01
N GLY A 184 14.34 5.24 3.31
CA GLY A 184 14.71 5.28 1.90
C GLY A 184 13.63 5.89 1.01
N PRO A 185 12.42 5.33 0.98
CA PRO A 185 11.30 5.89 0.23
C PRO A 185 11.02 7.35 0.59
N SER A 186 10.98 7.69 1.88
CA SER A 186 10.67 9.05 2.34
C SER A 186 11.71 10.06 1.85
N LEU A 187 13.00 9.77 1.99
CA LEU A 187 14.07 10.65 1.53
C LEU A 187 14.03 10.84 0.01
N ILE A 188 13.87 9.75 -0.76
CA ILE A 188 13.78 9.82 -2.22
C ILE A 188 12.57 10.66 -2.63
N MET A 189 11.40 10.41 -2.05
CA MET A 189 10.16 11.13 -2.37
C MET A 189 10.24 12.62 -2.00
N ILE A 190 10.84 12.98 -0.87
CA ILE A 190 11.06 14.39 -0.48
C ILE A 190 12.02 15.06 -1.46
N LEU A 191 13.15 14.43 -1.77
CA LEU A 191 14.16 14.97 -2.69
C LEU A 191 13.57 15.20 -4.09
N PHE A 192 13.01 14.17 -4.70
CA PHE A 192 12.47 14.26 -6.06
C PHE A 192 11.18 15.09 -6.11
N GLY A 193 10.36 15.09 -5.05
CA GLY A 193 9.23 15.99 -4.91
C GLY A 193 9.65 17.46 -4.89
N TYR A 194 10.68 17.81 -4.12
CA TYR A 194 11.25 19.16 -4.10
C TYR A 194 11.80 19.57 -5.48
N LEU A 195 12.60 18.68 -6.11
CA LEU A 195 13.16 18.95 -7.44
C LEU A 195 12.05 19.14 -8.50
N THR A 196 10.96 18.38 -8.41
CA THR A 196 9.79 18.52 -9.29
C THR A 196 9.12 19.88 -9.11
N ILE A 197 8.88 20.31 -7.86
CA ILE A 197 8.29 21.63 -7.57
C ILE A 197 9.18 22.74 -8.13
N ARG A 198 10.50 22.64 -7.92
CA ARG A 198 11.46 23.61 -8.45
C ARG A 198 11.42 23.68 -9.98
N ASN A 199 11.38 22.53 -10.67
CA ASN A 199 11.26 22.48 -12.12
C ASN A 199 9.99 23.16 -12.64
N ILE A 200 8.84 22.93 -12.00
CA ILE A 200 7.55 23.53 -12.38
C ILE A 200 7.56 25.05 -12.20
N HIS A 201 8.08 25.54 -11.08
CA HIS A 201 8.21 26.99 -10.87
C HIS A 201 9.06 27.67 -11.92
N LEU A 202 10.07 26.98 -12.42
CA LEU A 202 10.97 27.50 -13.43
C LEU A 202 10.46 27.36 -14.88
N THR A 203 9.39 26.57 -15.11
CA THR A 203 8.85 26.28 -16.46
C THR A 203 7.42 26.78 -16.53
N ARG A 204 7.21 27.97 -17.12
CA ARG A 204 5.89 28.66 -17.22
C ARG A 204 4.93 28.06 -18.28
N VAL A 205 4.94 26.78 -18.55
CA VAL A 205 4.03 26.15 -19.55
C VAL A 205 2.69 25.81 -18.91
N LEU A 206 1.65 26.57 -19.21
CA LEU A 206 0.35 26.67 -18.53
C LEU A 206 -0.54 25.40 -18.57
N VAL A 207 -0.45 24.55 -19.58
CA VAL A 207 -1.41 23.46 -19.80
C VAL A 207 -1.03 22.15 -19.05
N GLN A 208 0.26 21.86 -18.95
CA GLN A 208 0.78 20.67 -18.25
C GLN A 208 0.71 20.80 -16.72
N GLN A 209 0.66 22.03 -16.21
CA GLN A 209 0.76 22.34 -14.76
C GLN A 209 -0.36 21.75 -13.91
N HIS A 210 -1.55 21.52 -14.47
CA HIS A 210 -2.70 21.08 -13.65
C HIS A 210 -2.62 19.59 -13.30
N ILE A 211 -2.12 18.76 -14.21
CA ILE A 211 -1.91 17.30 -13.98
C ILE A 211 -0.73 17.10 -13.06
N ASP A 212 0.37 17.83 -13.31
CA ASP A 212 1.59 17.73 -12.53
C ASP A 212 1.38 18.16 -11.08
N ARG A 213 0.60 19.21 -10.82
CA ARG A 213 0.22 19.63 -9.45
C ARG A 213 -0.59 18.58 -8.68
N GLN A 214 -1.47 17.84 -9.37
CA GLN A 214 -2.24 16.77 -8.72
C GLN A 214 -1.32 15.61 -8.30
N LEU A 215 -0.41 15.21 -9.18
CA LEU A 215 0.54 14.13 -8.90
C LEU A 215 1.51 14.49 -7.76
N ILE A 216 1.99 15.74 -7.71
CA ILE A 216 2.82 16.23 -6.60
C ILE A 216 2.06 16.18 -5.27
N LYS A 217 0.80 16.62 -5.24
CA LYS A 217 -0.03 16.52 -4.04
C LYS A 217 -0.16 15.08 -3.57
N MET A 218 -0.35 14.13 -4.50
CA MET A 218 -0.40 12.70 -4.17
C MET A 218 0.89 12.21 -3.53
N THR A 219 2.04 12.57 -4.10
CA THR A 219 3.36 12.22 -3.54
C THR A 219 3.57 12.82 -2.15
N LEU A 220 3.23 14.09 -1.95
CA LEU A 220 3.34 14.75 -0.63
C LEU A 220 2.45 14.07 0.42
N PHE A 221 1.22 13.73 0.06
CA PHE A 221 0.33 12.97 0.96
C PHE A 221 0.91 11.60 1.32
N GLN A 222 1.54 10.90 0.37
CA GLN A 222 2.20 9.62 0.65
C GLN A 222 3.35 9.77 1.63
N VAL A 223 4.19 10.80 1.47
CA VAL A 223 5.27 11.10 2.43
C VAL A 223 4.71 11.33 3.84
N ILE A 224 3.64 12.12 3.96
CA ILE A 224 2.98 12.36 5.25
C ILE A 224 2.44 11.06 5.84
N LEU A 225 1.79 10.22 5.03
CA LEU A 225 1.27 8.93 5.50
C LEU A 225 2.39 8.00 5.98
N ILE A 226 3.52 7.93 5.26
CA ILE A 226 4.68 7.14 5.70
C ILE A 226 5.21 7.70 7.03
N ALA A 227 5.43 9.01 7.11
CA ALA A 227 6.00 9.65 8.29
C ALA A 227 5.13 9.44 9.54
N VAL A 228 3.80 9.53 9.41
CA VAL A 228 2.88 9.47 10.55
C VAL A 228 2.52 8.03 10.93
N PHE A 229 2.35 7.12 9.95
CA PHE A 229 1.77 5.80 10.19
C PHE A 229 2.78 4.64 10.09
N VAL A 230 3.82 4.78 9.25
CA VAL A 230 4.80 3.69 9.04
C VAL A 230 6.05 3.90 9.90
N THR A 231 6.53 5.14 10.04
CA THR A 231 7.75 5.44 10.80
C THR A 231 7.67 5.01 12.26
N PRO A 232 6.60 5.29 13.04
CA PRO A 232 6.52 4.85 14.42
C PRO A 232 6.56 3.32 14.56
N TYR A 233 5.91 2.60 13.63
CA TYR A 233 5.98 1.14 13.60
C TYR A 233 7.42 0.64 13.38
N SER A 234 8.13 1.19 12.38
CA SER A 234 9.50 0.79 12.07
C SER A 234 10.47 1.08 13.22
N ILE A 235 10.30 2.21 13.92
CA ILE A 235 11.08 2.55 15.11
C ILE A 235 10.81 1.55 16.24
N ASN A 236 9.54 1.20 16.46
CA ASN A 236 9.16 0.25 17.50
C ASN A 236 9.72 -1.15 17.24
N VAL A 237 9.76 -1.60 15.97
CA VAL A 237 10.35 -2.89 15.60
C VAL A 237 11.86 -2.92 15.92
N VAL A 238 12.59 -1.81 15.67
CA VAL A 238 14.01 -1.67 16.04
C VAL A 238 14.17 -1.63 17.57
N TYR A 239 13.29 -0.93 18.29
CA TYR A 239 13.28 -0.93 19.75
C TYR A 239 13.14 -2.35 20.33
N ILE A 240 12.21 -3.16 19.77
CA ILE A 240 12.02 -4.56 20.18
C ILE A 240 13.31 -5.36 19.93
N LEU A 241 14.00 -5.14 18.80
CA LEU A 241 15.27 -5.79 18.50
C LEU A 241 16.35 -5.45 19.54
N ILE A 242 16.50 -4.16 19.88
CA ILE A 242 17.53 -3.69 20.84
C ILE A 242 17.25 -4.22 22.24
N THR A 243 15.98 -4.31 22.62
CA THR A 243 15.58 -4.79 23.97
C THR A 243 15.38 -6.31 24.02
N ASN A 244 15.68 -7.02 22.93
CA ASN A 244 15.62 -8.48 22.89
C ASN A 244 16.69 -9.07 23.82
N GLY A 245 16.28 -9.99 24.68
CA GLY A 245 17.17 -10.59 25.68
C GLY A 245 17.24 -9.85 27.04
N MET A 246 16.64 -8.66 27.18
CA MET A 246 16.46 -8.02 28.49
C MET A 246 15.35 -8.72 29.29
N ILE A 247 15.56 -8.90 30.58
CA ILE A 247 14.51 -9.38 31.50
C ILE A 247 13.47 -8.26 31.61
N LYS A 248 12.24 -8.55 31.17
CA LYS A 248 11.13 -7.59 31.16
C LYS A 248 10.10 -8.00 32.20
N ASP A 249 9.65 -7.05 32.98
CA ASP A 249 8.51 -7.23 33.88
C ASP A 249 7.20 -7.46 33.10
N THR A 250 6.24 -8.19 33.68
CA THR A 250 4.96 -8.54 33.05
C THR A 250 4.19 -7.30 32.59
N ASN A 251 4.18 -6.23 33.41
CA ASN A 251 3.52 -4.98 33.04
C ASN A 251 4.15 -4.32 31.81
N ARG A 252 5.49 -4.35 31.73
CA ARG A 252 6.22 -3.83 30.57
C ARG A 252 5.90 -4.61 29.29
N LEU A 253 5.83 -5.95 29.38
CA LEU A 253 5.45 -6.80 28.25
C LEU A 253 4.04 -6.49 27.73
N ILE A 254 3.08 -6.29 28.62
CA ILE A 254 1.70 -5.92 28.25
C ILE A 254 1.69 -4.58 27.53
N ILE A 255 2.41 -3.57 28.04
CA ILE A 255 2.48 -2.24 27.42
C ILE A 255 3.15 -2.32 26.04
N GLU A 256 4.29 -3.01 25.91
CA GLU A 256 5.00 -3.16 24.64
C GLU A 256 4.12 -3.86 23.59
N ASN A 257 3.41 -4.92 23.95
CA ASN A 257 2.48 -5.63 23.06
C ASN A 257 1.29 -4.75 22.65
N SER A 258 0.77 -3.94 23.57
CA SER A 258 -0.31 -2.99 23.27
C SER A 258 0.14 -1.91 22.30
N ILE A 259 1.32 -1.33 22.52
CA ILE A 259 1.92 -0.34 21.61
C ILE A 259 2.16 -0.96 20.22
N PHE A 260 2.76 -2.15 20.16
CA PHE A 260 3.01 -2.86 18.90
C PHE A 260 1.70 -3.11 18.14
N THR A 261 0.63 -3.47 18.85
CA THR A 261 -0.69 -3.69 18.28
C THR A 261 -1.27 -2.41 17.67
N ILE A 262 -1.24 -1.30 18.42
CA ILE A 262 -1.74 0.00 17.95
C ILE A 262 -0.93 0.47 16.72
N LEU A 263 0.39 0.39 16.77
CA LEU A 263 1.25 0.79 15.66
C LEU A 263 1.02 -0.08 14.42
N THR A 264 0.78 -1.37 14.59
CA THR A 264 0.40 -2.26 13.48
C THR A 264 -0.93 -1.85 12.86
N LEU A 265 -1.94 -1.48 13.68
CA LEU A 265 -3.22 -0.97 13.18
C LEU A 265 -3.05 0.34 12.41
N LEU A 266 -2.16 1.22 12.86
CA LEU A 266 -1.84 2.46 12.15
C LEU A 266 -1.22 2.20 10.77
N THR A 267 -0.45 1.13 10.58
CA THR A 267 0.06 0.80 9.24
C THR A 267 -1.05 0.44 8.25
N TYR A 268 -2.18 -0.12 8.71
CA TYR A 268 -3.32 -0.37 7.82
C TYR A 268 -3.93 0.92 7.28
N VAL A 269 -3.89 2.01 8.07
CA VAL A 269 -4.32 3.35 7.60
C VAL A 269 -3.44 3.84 6.45
N TYR A 270 -2.13 3.56 6.48
CA TYR A 270 -1.24 3.87 5.36
C TYR A 270 -1.66 3.10 4.09
N TYR A 271 -1.86 1.79 4.19
CA TYR A 271 -2.22 0.97 3.03
C TYR A 271 -3.61 1.30 2.47
N SER A 272 -4.60 1.58 3.34
CA SER A 272 -5.94 1.99 2.90
C SER A 272 -5.96 3.43 2.38
N GLY A 273 -5.22 4.33 3.03
CA GLY A 273 -5.14 5.75 2.68
C GLY A 273 -4.67 6.00 1.24
N SER A 274 -3.87 5.09 0.68
CA SER A 274 -3.41 5.18 -0.70
C SER A 274 -4.54 5.25 -1.73
N CYS A 275 -5.62 4.50 -1.53
CA CYS A 275 -6.79 4.52 -2.40
C CYS A 275 -7.53 5.86 -2.30
N TYR A 276 -7.64 6.43 -1.11
CA TYR A 276 -8.32 7.72 -0.87
C TYR A 276 -7.52 8.90 -1.40
N ILE A 277 -6.19 8.83 -1.46
CA ILE A 277 -5.36 9.88 -2.04
C ILE A 277 -5.79 10.18 -3.48
N PHE A 278 -6.07 9.16 -4.29
CA PHE A 278 -6.57 9.35 -5.65
C PHE A 278 -7.91 10.07 -5.70
N LEU A 279 -8.83 9.70 -4.81
CA LEU A 279 -10.15 10.36 -4.72
C LEU A 279 -10.03 11.82 -4.27
N ILE A 280 -9.14 12.13 -3.32
CA ILE A 280 -8.98 13.49 -2.79
C ILE A 280 -8.22 14.38 -3.77
N SER A 281 -7.15 13.87 -4.38
CA SER A 281 -6.22 14.68 -5.18
C SER A 281 -6.72 14.95 -6.60
N SER A 282 -7.50 14.03 -7.21
CA SER A 282 -7.88 14.12 -8.62
C SER A 282 -9.36 14.43 -8.82
N SER A 283 -9.68 15.66 -9.26
CA SER A 283 -11.05 16.05 -9.64
C SER A 283 -11.55 15.26 -10.87
N ARG A 284 -10.68 14.95 -11.82
CA ARG A 284 -11.01 14.10 -12.97
C ARG A 284 -11.34 12.69 -12.53
N PHE A 285 -10.56 12.12 -11.63
CA PHE A 285 -10.81 10.78 -11.07
C PHE A 285 -12.16 10.75 -10.36
N ARG A 286 -12.44 11.72 -9.48
CA ARG A 286 -13.76 11.84 -8.82
C ARG A 286 -14.92 11.89 -9.80
N ARG A 287 -14.78 12.66 -10.89
CA ARG A 287 -15.84 12.77 -11.93
C ARG A 287 -16.04 11.44 -12.63
N THR A 288 -14.98 10.78 -13.07
CA THR A 288 -15.07 9.47 -13.72
C THR A 288 -15.65 8.40 -12.81
N VAL A 289 -15.28 8.40 -11.52
CA VAL A 289 -15.85 7.52 -10.50
C VAL A 289 -17.35 7.75 -10.37
N LYS A 290 -17.77 9.02 -10.21
CA LYS A 290 -19.19 9.39 -10.14
C LYS A 290 -19.96 8.95 -11.40
N GLU A 291 -19.45 9.26 -12.58
CA GLU A 291 -20.11 8.90 -13.85
C GLU A 291 -20.27 7.37 -13.98
N LYS A 292 -19.27 6.57 -13.60
CA LYS A 292 -19.36 5.11 -13.67
C LYS A 292 -20.28 4.52 -12.60
N ILE A 293 -20.23 5.03 -11.37
CA ILE A 293 -21.16 4.58 -10.30
C ILE A 293 -22.61 4.94 -10.65
N PHE A 294 -22.87 6.13 -11.19
CA PHE A 294 -24.21 6.53 -11.62
C PHE A 294 -24.71 5.74 -12.83
N ASN A 295 -23.83 5.46 -13.83
CA ASN A 295 -24.21 4.66 -14.99
C ASN A 295 -24.45 3.18 -14.64
N TRP A 296 -23.84 2.67 -13.57
CA TRP A 296 -24.10 1.30 -13.11
C TRP A 296 -25.46 1.15 -12.44
N ARG A 297 -26.04 2.25 -11.91
CA ARG A 297 -27.41 2.28 -11.36
C ARG A 297 -28.51 2.48 -12.42
N LYS A 298 -28.16 2.79 -13.67
CA LYS A 298 -29.13 2.82 -14.76
C LYS A 298 -29.16 1.44 -15.42
N PRO A 299 -30.25 0.65 -15.28
CA PRO A 299 -30.41 -0.57 -16.07
C PRO A 299 -30.39 -0.15 -17.54
N ASN A 300 -29.77 -0.98 -18.40
CA ASN A 300 -29.68 -0.78 -19.85
C ASN A 300 -31.01 -0.33 -20.41
N GLN A 301 -31.18 0.94 -20.70
CA GLN A 301 -32.19 1.39 -21.62
C GLN A 301 -31.71 0.94 -23.00
N ILE A 302 -32.29 -0.19 -23.48
CA ILE A 302 -32.17 -0.66 -24.83
C ILE A 302 -32.67 0.49 -25.71
N ASN A 303 -31.77 1.14 -26.46
CA ASN A 303 -32.17 2.10 -27.48
C ASN A 303 -33.10 1.38 -28.47
N PRO A 304 -34.35 1.82 -28.67
CA PRO A 304 -35.21 1.23 -29.71
C PRO A 304 -34.52 1.44 -31.05
N ILE A 305 -34.33 0.34 -31.75
CA ILE A 305 -33.81 0.29 -33.11
C ILE A 305 -34.68 1.23 -33.96
N GLN A 306 -34.08 2.30 -34.49
CA GLN A 306 -34.73 3.10 -35.55
C GLN A 306 -34.98 2.19 -36.73
N GLN A 307 -36.25 1.85 -36.98
CA GLN A 307 -36.65 1.22 -38.21
C GLN A 307 -36.37 2.16 -39.38
N PRO A 308 -35.73 1.68 -40.46
CA PRO A 308 -35.58 2.46 -41.65
C PRO A 308 -37.00 2.63 -42.27
N THR A 309 -37.41 3.88 -42.45
CA THR A 309 -38.55 4.26 -43.25
C THR A 309 -38.25 3.96 -44.70
N ILE A 310 -39.06 3.05 -45.29
CA ILE A 310 -39.14 2.76 -46.72
C ILE A 310 -39.85 3.92 -47.45
#